data_dbfa0b661d926e3ab4cb448cb6aac835
#
_entry.id   dbfa0b661d926e3ab4cb448cb6aac835
#
_cell.length_a   1.000
_cell.length_b   1.000
_cell.length_c   1.000
_cell.angle_alpha   90.00
_cell.angle_beta   90.00
_cell.angle_gamma   90.00
#
_symmetry.space_group_name_H-M   'P 1'
#
loop_
_entity.id
_entity.type
_entity.pdbx_description
1 polymer ?
#
loop_
_entity_poly.entity_id
_entity_poly.type
_entity_poly.pdbx_seq_one_letter_code
_entity_poly.pdbx_strand_id
1 'polypeptide(L)'
;MSLSSFSSLEQLFIDNLIGVDPNQKRLRYLKNQQNTNEQRPMLEVERKALEARQSGENAKKIFLDFTQAHLHDEVAQELMQRLSSIEVISSSLFDLGPNFPALIDALSAKAVTLNQLDPLISNVEWMKEDVLRLVNQPRYRNKTSSGNLVKDIKTALRFLGIEALQALVPVYAFRHCIPHSTDPFAQFKVKIWEYSLATAIAAREIANAQGLNGFVAFCAAMFQNMGHMVVIRNYLRSYAQVKRTELLRARDARDNELTDALEALDADAGFLSSSIEEFAAIISADLIARWQLKRMPLAAILDQIADDTPLSSCSDLTRVVKQANTYVQVKFLVHEQRLDVEEANKALNDAGVHNEMRKMLSQLDLKKLSFE
;
A
#
# COMPACT_ATOMS: atom_id res chain seq x y z
N MET A 1 -6.43 -22.27 -20.86
CA MET A 1 -5.22 -21.47 -21.13
C MET A 1 -5.07 -20.53 -19.96
N SER A 2 -4.08 -20.79 -19.11
CA SER A 2 -3.79 -20.02 -17.91
C SER A 2 -3.32 -18.62 -18.30
N LEU A 3 -3.89 -17.59 -17.66
CA LEU A 3 -3.58 -16.17 -17.88
C LEU A 3 -2.30 -15.70 -17.18
N SER A 4 -1.56 -16.63 -16.58
CA SER A 4 -0.53 -16.37 -15.58
C SER A 4 0.89 -16.23 -16.08
N SER A 5 1.14 -16.21 -17.39
CA SER A 5 2.54 -16.27 -17.87
C SER A 5 3.31 -14.93 -17.87
N PHE A 6 2.73 -13.80 -17.37
CA PHE A 6 3.36 -12.47 -17.55
C PHE A 6 3.29 -11.50 -16.37
N SER A 7 2.64 -11.83 -15.25
CA SER A 7 2.62 -10.91 -14.10
C SER A 7 3.16 -11.60 -12.85
N SER A 8 4.08 -10.94 -12.13
CA SER A 8 4.58 -11.42 -10.85
C SER A 8 3.44 -11.44 -9.82
N LEU A 9 3.57 -12.22 -8.74
CA LEU A 9 2.62 -12.22 -7.63
C LEU A 9 2.44 -10.80 -7.07
N GLU A 10 3.53 -10.05 -6.99
CA GLU A 10 3.55 -8.67 -6.50
C GLU A 10 2.78 -7.73 -7.42
N GLN A 11 2.96 -7.83 -8.74
CA GLN A 11 2.20 -7.04 -9.71
C GLN A 11 0.68 -7.30 -9.60
N LEU A 12 0.28 -8.57 -9.50
CA LEU A 12 -1.13 -8.94 -9.33
C LEU A 12 -1.70 -8.38 -8.02
N PHE A 13 -0.87 -8.36 -6.98
CA PHE A 13 -1.25 -7.82 -5.69
C PHE A 13 -1.38 -6.29 -5.72
N ILE A 14 -0.43 -5.57 -6.32
CA ILE A 14 -0.50 -4.11 -6.50
C ILE A 14 -1.73 -3.73 -7.32
N ASP A 15 -1.98 -4.43 -8.44
CA ASP A 15 -3.19 -4.25 -9.26
C ASP A 15 -4.47 -4.45 -8.44
N ASN A 16 -4.44 -5.41 -7.51
CA ASN A 16 -5.56 -5.63 -6.59
C ASN A 16 -5.72 -4.48 -5.57
N LEU A 17 -4.62 -3.94 -5.03
CA LEU A 17 -4.66 -2.81 -4.09
C LEU A 17 -5.30 -1.57 -4.69
N ILE A 18 -4.96 -1.24 -5.93
CA ILE A 18 -5.46 -0.05 -6.62
C ILE A 18 -6.80 -0.27 -7.34
N GLY A 19 -7.30 -1.51 -7.35
CA GLY A 19 -8.60 -1.85 -7.93
C GLY A 19 -8.58 -1.99 -9.44
N VAL A 20 -7.46 -2.35 -10.07
CA VAL A 20 -7.40 -2.70 -11.49
C VAL A 20 -8.22 -3.96 -11.73
N ASP A 21 -9.21 -3.88 -12.63
CA ASP A 21 -9.99 -5.05 -13.04
C ASP A 21 -9.17 -5.92 -13.99
N PRO A 22 -8.84 -7.17 -13.64
CA PRO A 22 -8.10 -8.08 -14.51
C PRO A 22 -8.83 -8.33 -15.85
N ASN A 23 -10.16 -8.16 -15.88
CA ASN A 23 -10.95 -8.33 -17.08
C ASN A 23 -10.93 -7.09 -17.99
N GLN A 24 -10.54 -5.91 -17.52
CA GLN A 24 -10.45 -4.72 -18.38
C GLN A 24 -9.45 -4.89 -19.52
N LYS A 25 -8.28 -5.48 -19.25
CA LYS A 25 -7.30 -5.80 -20.31
C LYS A 25 -7.87 -6.79 -21.32
N ARG A 26 -8.63 -7.79 -20.84
CA ARG A 26 -9.27 -8.80 -21.69
C ARG A 26 -10.47 -8.25 -22.46
N LEU A 27 -11.29 -7.40 -21.86
CA LEU A 27 -12.42 -6.74 -22.51
C LEU A 27 -11.96 -5.75 -23.59
N ARG A 28 -10.85 -5.01 -23.39
CA ARG A 28 -10.23 -4.18 -24.44
C ARG A 28 -9.77 -5.03 -25.62
N TYR A 29 -9.14 -6.18 -25.34
CA TYR A 29 -8.70 -7.10 -26.39
C TYR A 29 -9.87 -7.73 -27.16
N LEU A 30 -10.92 -8.16 -26.46
CA LEU A 30 -12.13 -8.75 -27.06
C LEU A 30 -12.98 -7.74 -27.85
N LYS A 31 -13.10 -6.49 -27.36
CA LYS A 31 -13.76 -5.41 -28.12
C LYS A 31 -13.05 -5.09 -29.42
N ASN A 32 -11.73 -5.16 -29.45
CA ASN A 32 -10.96 -4.99 -30.70
C ASN A 32 -11.12 -6.16 -31.68
N GLN A 33 -11.49 -7.36 -31.21
CA GLN A 33 -11.76 -8.53 -32.09
C GLN A 33 -13.22 -8.61 -32.55
N GLN A 34 -14.19 -8.12 -31.74
CA GLN A 34 -15.62 -8.20 -32.10
C GLN A 34 -16.06 -7.23 -33.20
N ASN A 35 -15.25 -6.21 -33.51
CA ASN A 35 -15.54 -5.29 -34.63
C ASN A 35 -15.32 -5.90 -36.03
N THR A 36 -15.03 -7.20 -36.13
CA THR A 36 -14.75 -7.87 -37.43
C THR A 36 -15.85 -8.82 -37.92
N ASN A 37 -16.91 -9.08 -37.14
CA ASN A 37 -17.94 -10.05 -37.56
C ASN A 37 -19.36 -9.53 -37.29
N GLU A 38 -19.95 -8.90 -38.31
CA GLU A 38 -21.35 -8.97 -38.77
C GLU A 38 -21.58 -7.89 -39.79
N GLN A 39 -21.33 -8.21 -41.06
CA GLN A 39 -21.61 -7.32 -42.18
C GLN A 39 -22.96 -7.70 -42.84
N ARG A 40 -24.00 -6.87 -42.55
CA ARG A 40 -25.12 -6.70 -43.49
C ARG A 40 -24.58 -6.07 -44.79
N PRO A 41 -25.13 -6.43 -45.99
CA PRO A 41 -24.81 -5.69 -47.21
C PRO A 41 -25.26 -4.23 -47.03
N MET A 42 -24.28 -3.32 -46.84
CA MET A 42 -24.47 -1.89 -46.70
C MET A 42 -24.52 -1.19 -48.05
N LEU A 43 -25.35 -0.15 -48.19
CA LEU A 43 -25.32 0.72 -49.33
C LEU A 43 -23.98 1.49 -49.40
N GLU A 44 -23.51 1.79 -50.60
CA GLU A 44 -22.19 2.42 -50.81
C GLU A 44 -22.03 3.77 -50.07
N VAL A 45 -23.13 4.51 -49.89
CA VAL A 45 -23.19 5.77 -49.14
C VAL A 45 -23.06 5.54 -47.64
N GLU A 46 -23.67 4.47 -47.13
CA GLU A 46 -23.56 4.05 -45.71
C GLU A 46 -22.14 3.60 -45.39
N ARG A 47 -21.49 2.86 -46.29
CA ARG A 47 -20.11 2.42 -46.18
C ARG A 47 -19.15 3.62 -46.09
N LYS A 48 -19.27 4.58 -47.02
CA LYS A 48 -18.46 5.79 -47.01
C LYS A 48 -18.68 6.68 -45.75
N ALA A 49 -19.90 6.75 -45.27
CA ALA A 49 -20.21 7.45 -44.01
C ALA A 49 -19.66 6.74 -42.80
N LEU A 50 -19.70 5.40 -42.79
CA LEU A 50 -19.11 4.57 -41.72
C LEU A 50 -17.59 4.66 -41.72
N GLU A 51 -16.93 4.54 -42.90
CA GLU A 51 -15.50 4.70 -43.05
C GLU A 51 -15.00 6.10 -42.61
N ALA A 52 -15.74 7.16 -42.93
CA ALA A 52 -15.42 8.53 -42.50
C ALA A 52 -15.58 8.71 -40.98
N ARG A 53 -16.62 8.10 -40.36
CA ARG A 53 -16.80 8.09 -38.90
C ARG A 53 -15.71 7.30 -38.20
N GLN A 54 -15.38 6.10 -38.70
CA GLN A 54 -14.30 5.27 -38.15
C GLN A 54 -12.93 5.96 -38.28
N SER A 55 -12.67 6.64 -39.41
CA SER A 55 -11.46 7.43 -39.59
C SER A 55 -11.38 8.60 -38.59
N GLY A 56 -12.49 9.33 -38.36
CA GLY A 56 -12.55 10.40 -37.39
C GLY A 56 -12.42 9.91 -35.94
N GLU A 57 -13.07 8.78 -35.58
CA GLU A 57 -12.95 8.16 -34.26
C GLU A 57 -11.52 7.63 -34.01
N ASN A 58 -10.90 7.03 -35.04
CA ASN A 58 -9.51 6.57 -34.94
C ASN A 58 -8.53 7.75 -34.77
N ALA A 59 -8.73 8.86 -35.49
CA ALA A 59 -7.91 10.06 -35.34
C ALA A 59 -8.02 10.66 -33.92
N LYS A 60 -9.24 10.76 -33.39
CA LYS A 60 -9.47 11.22 -32.00
C LYS A 60 -8.82 10.29 -30.97
N LYS A 61 -8.92 8.98 -31.21
CA LYS A 61 -8.28 7.99 -30.32
C LYS A 61 -6.76 8.12 -30.34
N ILE A 62 -6.16 8.24 -31.52
CA ILE A 62 -4.71 8.42 -31.67
C ILE A 62 -4.26 9.71 -30.97
N PHE A 63 -5.03 10.81 -31.12
CA PHE A 63 -4.74 12.07 -30.46
C PHE A 63 -4.84 11.97 -28.94
N LEU A 64 -5.87 11.28 -28.42
CA LEU A 64 -6.02 11.02 -26.99
C LEU A 64 -4.88 10.18 -26.44
N ASP A 65 -4.52 9.09 -27.14
CA ASP A 65 -3.42 8.20 -26.74
C ASP A 65 -2.07 8.97 -26.74
N PHE A 66 -1.84 9.85 -27.69
CA PHE A 66 -0.66 10.73 -27.73
C PHE A 66 -0.66 11.74 -26.58
N THR A 67 -1.79 12.40 -26.34
CA THR A 67 -1.96 13.34 -25.22
C THR A 67 -1.74 12.65 -23.88
N GLN A 68 -2.26 11.43 -23.73
CA GLN A 68 -2.05 10.62 -22.53
C GLN A 68 -0.57 10.27 -22.35
N ALA A 69 0.12 9.84 -23.40
CA ALA A 69 1.55 9.52 -23.32
C ALA A 69 2.38 10.75 -22.90
N HIS A 70 2.14 11.89 -23.51
CA HIS A 70 2.82 13.14 -23.14
C HIS A 70 2.53 13.54 -21.69
N LEU A 71 1.26 13.46 -21.25
CA LEU A 71 0.88 13.76 -19.88
C LEU A 71 1.59 12.81 -18.89
N HIS A 72 1.71 11.51 -19.24
CA HIS A 72 2.42 10.53 -18.42
C HIS A 72 3.92 10.85 -18.29
N ASP A 73 4.57 11.29 -19.37
CA ASP A 73 6.00 11.65 -19.34
C ASP A 73 6.24 12.85 -18.38
N GLU A 74 5.39 13.87 -18.46
CA GLU A 74 5.46 15.03 -17.54
C GLU A 74 5.14 14.64 -16.09
N VAL A 75 4.14 13.78 -15.88
CA VAL A 75 3.81 13.24 -14.55
C VAL A 75 4.94 12.40 -13.99
N ALA A 76 5.61 11.60 -14.83
CA ALA A 76 6.78 10.81 -14.41
C ALA A 76 7.91 11.71 -13.91
N GLN A 77 8.24 12.77 -14.65
CA GLN A 77 9.28 13.73 -14.27
C GLN A 77 8.95 14.41 -12.93
N GLU A 78 7.73 14.94 -12.79
CA GLU A 78 7.28 15.58 -11.54
C GLU A 78 7.27 14.59 -10.37
N LEU A 79 6.83 13.34 -10.59
CA LEU A 79 6.85 12.28 -9.58
C LEU A 79 8.26 11.96 -9.14
N MET A 80 9.18 11.74 -10.07
CA MET A 80 10.61 11.48 -9.77
C MET A 80 11.22 12.61 -8.96
N GLN A 81 10.95 13.87 -9.32
CA GLN A 81 11.42 15.02 -8.57
C GLN A 81 10.89 15.02 -7.13
N ARG A 82 9.61 14.68 -6.93
CA ARG A 82 9.02 14.59 -5.59
C ARG A 82 9.56 13.43 -4.77
N LEU A 83 9.83 12.30 -5.40
CA LEU A 83 10.36 11.11 -4.74
C LEU A 83 11.86 11.20 -4.45
N SER A 84 12.60 12.11 -5.11
CA SER A 84 14.06 12.26 -4.91
C SER A 84 14.46 12.81 -3.55
N SER A 85 13.53 13.47 -2.81
CA SER A 85 13.83 14.07 -1.51
C SER A 85 13.13 13.34 -0.38
N ILE A 86 13.81 12.35 0.19
CA ILE A 86 13.30 11.60 1.34
C ILE A 86 13.09 12.49 2.58
N GLU A 87 13.82 13.60 2.72
CA GLU A 87 13.64 14.60 3.76
C GLU A 87 12.26 15.23 3.70
N VAL A 88 11.88 15.69 2.52
CA VAL A 88 10.56 16.30 2.27
C VAL A 88 9.45 15.28 2.46
N ILE A 89 9.66 14.04 1.98
CA ILE A 89 8.72 12.94 2.18
C ILE A 89 8.50 12.69 3.68
N SER A 90 9.58 12.52 4.44
CA SER A 90 9.53 12.20 5.86
C SER A 90 8.84 13.30 6.68
N SER A 91 9.15 14.57 6.40
CA SER A 91 8.63 15.70 7.18
C SER A 91 7.21 16.13 6.78
N SER A 92 6.86 16.03 5.49
CA SER A 92 5.60 16.57 4.96
C SER A 92 4.49 15.53 4.80
N LEU A 93 4.84 14.26 4.68
CA LEU A 93 3.88 13.19 4.41
C LEU A 93 3.59 12.30 5.63
N PHE A 94 4.60 12.12 6.50
CA PHE A 94 4.50 11.29 7.69
C PHE A 94 4.98 12.07 8.92
N ASP A 95 4.22 13.07 9.33
CA ASP A 95 4.50 13.77 10.59
C ASP A 95 4.10 12.87 11.79
N LEU A 96 4.92 11.84 12.00
CA LEU A 96 4.81 10.99 13.20
C LEU A 96 5.38 11.68 14.45
N GLY A 97 5.99 12.84 14.28
CA GLY A 97 6.67 13.57 15.32
C GLY A 97 8.10 13.08 15.58
N PRO A 98 8.98 13.97 16.07
CA PRO A 98 10.41 13.67 16.24
C PRO A 98 10.69 12.60 17.30
N ASN A 99 9.76 12.36 18.22
CA ASN A 99 9.90 11.40 19.31
C ASN A 99 9.45 9.98 18.92
N PHE A 100 8.78 9.81 17.78
CA PHE A 100 8.23 8.51 17.39
C PHE A 100 9.32 7.42 17.20
N PRO A 101 10.48 7.68 16.56
CA PRO A 101 11.55 6.70 16.47
C PRO A 101 12.08 6.25 17.83
N ALA A 102 12.22 7.19 18.78
CA ALA A 102 12.64 6.86 20.15
C ALA A 102 11.59 6.01 20.89
N LEU A 103 10.31 6.24 20.65
CA LEU A 103 9.20 5.47 21.22
C LEU A 103 9.22 4.01 20.71
N ILE A 104 9.32 3.82 19.40
CA ILE A 104 9.37 2.49 18.77
C ILE A 104 10.61 1.71 19.25
N ASP A 105 11.77 2.37 19.29
CA ASP A 105 13.01 1.76 19.75
C ASP A 105 12.95 1.38 21.25
N ALA A 106 12.34 2.23 22.09
CA ALA A 106 12.12 1.94 23.50
C ALA A 106 11.19 0.74 23.72
N LEU A 107 10.11 0.62 22.94
CA LEU A 107 9.16 -0.49 23.02
C LEU A 107 9.79 -1.86 22.69
N SER A 108 10.91 -1.88 21.96
CA SER A 108 11.64 -3.11 21.65
C SER A 108 12.54 -3.61 22.79
N ALA A 109 12.78 -2.78 23.82
CA ALA A 109 13.66 -3.14 24.93
C ALA A 109 12.99 -4.19 25.84
N LYS A 110 13.74 -5.24 26.23
CA LYS A 110 13.25 -6.34 27.07
C LYS A 110 12.75 -5.88 28.47
N ALA A 111 13.25 -4.76 28.96
CA ALA A 111 12.95 -4.25 30.30
C ALA A 111 12.46 -2.79 30.27
N VAL A 112 11.66 -2.44 29.24
CA VAL A 112 11.05 -1.11 29.17
C VAL A 112 9.99 -0.95 30.28
N THR A 113 9.90 0.25 30.84
CA THR A 113 8.90 0.59 31.84
C THR A 113 7.90 1.62 31.32
N LEU A 114 6.68 1.62 31.85
CA LEU A 114 5.66 2.63 31.48
C LEU A 114 6.12 4.06 31.78
N ASN A 115 6.95 4.24 32.82
CA ASN A 115 7.49 5.57 33.13
C ASN A 115 8.47 6.09 32.08
N GLN A 116 9.13 5.20 31.33
CA GLN A 116 9.99 5.56 30.20
C GLN A 116 9.18 5.86 28.92
N LEU A 117 8.04 5.18 28.75
CA LEU A 117 7.16 5.37 27.59
C LEU A 117 6.26 6.59 27.71
N ASP A 118 5.83 6.94 28.92
CA ASP A 118 4.93 8.07 29.20
C ASP A 118 5.39 9.38 28.53
N PRO A 119 6.61 9.91 28.77
CA PRO A 119 7.06 11.15 28.13
C PRO A 119 7.15 11.03 26.60
N LEU A 120 7.48 9.86 26.06
CA LEU A 120 7.58 9.65 24.62
C LEU A 120 6.20 9.69 23.94
N ILE A 121 5.18 9.06 24.53
CA ILE A 121 3.80 9.06 24.02
C ILE A 121 3.14 10.42 24.26
N SER A 122 3.34 11.03 25.42
CA SER A 122 2.75 12.33 25.77
C SER A 122 3.18 13.46 24.85
N ASN A 123 4.38 13.37 24.27
CA ASN A 123 4.91 14.34 23.31
C ASN A 123 4.48 14.10 21.86
N VAL A 124 3.67 13.06 21.61
CA VAL A 124 3.08 12.75 20.29
C VAL A 124 1.56 12.93 20.42
N GLU A 125 1.06 14.15 20.14
CA GLU A 125 -0.31 14.56 20.47
C GLU A 125 -1.37 13.65 19.84
N TRP A 126 -1.24 13.34 18.54
CA TRP A 126 -2.17 12.43 17.85
C TRP A 126 -2.19 11.02 18.49
N MET A 127 -1.04 10.50 18.93
CA MET A 127 -0.93 9.20 19.59
C MET A 127 -1.60 9.22 20.97
N LYS A 128 -1.37 10.27 21.72
CA LYS A 128 -2.01 10.50 23.05
C LYS A 128 -3.53 10.51 22.92
N GLU A 129 -4.07 11.23 21.93
CA GLU A 129 -5.50 11.28 21.66
C GLU A 129 -6.06 9.90 21.29
N ASP A 130 -5.38 9.16 20.42
CA ASP A 130 -5.83 7.82 19.99
C ASP A 130 -5.78 6.81 21.12
N VAL A 131 -4.76 6.84 21.97
CA VAL A 131 -4.67 6.00 23.18
C VAL A 131 -5.81 6.31 24.16
N LEU A 132 -6.06 7.58 24.43
CA LEU A 132 -7.17 8.00 25.31
C LEU A 132 -8.53 7.60 24.71
N ARG A 133 -8.71 7.76 23.42
CA ARG A 133 -9.94 7.35 22.71
C ARG A 133 -10.16 5.84 22.81
N LEU A 134 -9.10 5.04 22.69
CA LEU A 134 -9.17 3.59 22.81
C LEU A 134 -9.65 3.14 24.19
N VAL A 135 -8.99 3.59 25.25
CA VAL A 135 -9.32 3.13 26.61
C VAL A 135 -10.70 3.62 27.07
N ASN A 136 -11.23 4.66 26.46
CA ASN A 136 -12.58 5.17 26.73
C ASN A 136 -13.69 4.50 25.87
N GLN A 137 -13.35 3.55 24.99
CA GLN A 137 -14.38 2.75 24.29
C GLN A 137 -15.16 1.87 25.27
N PRO A 138 -16.46 1.61 25.01
CA PRO A 138 -17.31 0.84 25.93
C PRO A 138 -16.72 -0.50 26.38
N ARG A 139 -16.07 -1.23 25.45
CA ARG A 139 -15.45 -2.54 25.73
C ARG A 139 -14.31 -2.50 26.75
N TYR A 140 -13.62 -1.35 26.87
CA TYR A 140 -12.55 -1.14 27.85
C TYR A 140 -13.05 -0.46 29.12
N ARG A 141 -14.06 0.42 29.01
CA ARG A 141 -14.68 1.11 30.16
C ARG A 141 -15.20 0.16 31.24
N ASN A 142 -15.79 -0.97 30.81
CA ASN A 142 -16.31 -1.98 31.73
C ASN A 142 -15.22 -2.70 32.55
N LYS A 143 -13.95 -2.58 32.14
CA LYS A 143 -12.79 -3.11 32.87
C LYS A 143 -12.15 -2.09 33.81
N THR A 144 -12.54 -0.80 33.74
CA THR A 144 -12.09 0.23 34.68
C THR A 144 -13.00 0.23 35.90
N SER A 145 -12.42 0.09 37.07
CA SER A 145 -13.14 -0.04 38.36
C SER A 145 -14.06 1.13 38.75
N SER A 146 -13.96 2.28 38.05
CA SER A 146 -14.75 3.49 38.38
C SER A 146 -15.80 3.84 37.31
N GLY A 147 -15.81 3.22 36.13
CA GLY A 147 -16.71 3.59 35.04
C GLY A 147 -16.53 5.01 34.46
N ASN A 148 -15.63 5.81 35.03
CA ASN A 148 -15.34 7.18 34.61
C ASN A 148 -14.42 7.22 33.37
N LEU A 149 -14.48 8.34 32.62
CA LEU A 149 -13.59 8.60 31.51
C LEU A 149 -12.15 8.77 31.99
N VAL A 150 -11.23 8.04 31.40
CA VAL A 150 -9.78 8.21 31.58
C VAL A 150 -9.33 9.46 30.82
N LYS A 151 -8.85 10.47 31.54
CA LYS A 151 -8.38 11.75 30.99
C LYS A 151 -6.86 11.86 30.99
N ASP A 152 -6.21 11.10 31.85
CA ASP A 152 -4.76 11.09 32.03
C ASP A 152 -4.11 9.96 31.25
N ILE A 153 -3.10 10.31 30.44
CA ILE A 153 -2.38 9.36 29.60
C ILE A 153 -1.65 8.30 30.43
N LYS A 154 -1.07 8.68 31.57
CA LYS A 154 -0.36 7.75 32.45
C LYS A 154 -1.27 6.65 32.99
N THR A 155 -2.50 7.00 33.33
CA THR A 155 -3.54 6.04 33.71
C THR A 155 -3.93 5.15 32.54
N ALA A 156 -4.07 5.70 31.33
CA ALA A 156 -4.35 4.93 30.14
C ALA A 156 -3.25 3.91 29.83
N LEU A 157 -1.98 4.31 29.91
CA LEU A 157 -0.83 3.43 29.67
C LEU A 157 -0.75 2.30 30.71
N ARG A 158 -1.02 2.58 31.99
CA ARG A 158 -1.09 1.55 33.06
C ARG A 158 -2.20 0.54 32.80
N PHE A 159 -3.32 1.02 32.27
CA PHE A 159 -4.45 0.15 31.94
C PHE A 159 -4.16 -0.76 30.75
N LEU A 160 -3.48 -0.27 29.71
CA LEU A 160 -3.13 -1.05 28.51
C LEU A 160 -1.99 -2.02 28.75
N GLY A 161 -0.96 -1.59 29.47
CA GLY A 161 0.27 -2.37 29.64
C GLY A 161 1.19 -2.30 28.41
N ILE A 162 2.40 -2.84 28.57
CA ILE A 162 3.46 -2.76 27.55
C ILE A 162 3.11 -3.60 26.30
N GLU A 163 2.58 -4.80 26.47
CA GLU A 163 2.24 -5.71 25.38
C GLU A 163 1.20 -5.12 24.44
N ALA A 164 0.15 -4.49 25.00
CA ALA A 164 -0.84 -3.80 24.17
C ALA A 164 -0.23 -2.60 23.45
N LEU A 165 0.68 -1.84 24.08
CA LEU A 165 1.37 -0.73 23.45
C LEU A 165 2.29 -1.19 22.31
N GLN A 166 2.98 -2.32 22.44
CA GLN A 166 3.77 -2.91 21.35
C GLN A 166 2.92 -3.22 20.11
N ALA A 167 1.67 -3.63 20.29
CA ALA A 167 0.78 -3.85 19.15
C ALA A 167 0.15 -2.54 18.63
N LEU A 168 -0.28 -1.64 19.53
CA LEU A 168 -1.04 -0.43 19.16
C LEU A 168 -0.19 0.67 18.52
N VAL A 169 1.01 0.91 19.06
CA VAL A 169 1.84 2.03 18.60
C VAL A 169 2.22 1.92 17.12
N PRO A 170 2.73 0.79 16.60
CA PRO A 170 3.00 0.65 15.17
C PRO A 170 1.73 0.77 14.31
N VAL A 171 0.62 0.22 14.79
CA VAL A 171 -0.66 0.22 14.08
C VAL A 171 -1.24 1.63 13.96
N TYR A 172 -1.22 2.41 15.04
CA TYR A 172 -1.68 3.79 15.01
C TYR A 172 -0.78 4.69 14.16
N ALA A 173 0.54 4.48 14.23
CA ALA A 173 1.48 5.18 13.37
C ALA A 173 1.22 4.91 11.89
N PHE A 174 1.07 3.65 11.51
CA PHE A 174 0.76 3.28 10.14
C PHE A 174 -0.59 3.89 9.68
N ARG A 175 -1.62 3.81 10.52
CA ARG A 175 -2.93 4.39 10.23
C ARG A 175 -2.86 5.92 10.05
N HIS A 176 -2.05 6.59 10.84
CA HIS A 176 -1.82 8.04 10.73
C HIS A 176 -1.20 8.43 9.38
N CYS A 177 -0.38 7.54 8.79
CA CYS A 177 0.25 7.74 7.50
C CYS A 177 -0.69 7.52 6.29
N ILE A 178 -1.85 6.89 6.46
CA ILE A 178 -2.78 6.61 5.35
C ILE A 178 -3.33 7.92 4.79
N PRO A 179 -3.26 8.17 3.47
CA PRO A 179 -3.78 9.39 2.85
C PRO A 179 -5.28 9.57 3.09
N HIS A 180 -5.74 10.80 3.31
CA HIS A 180 -7.17 11.10 3.49
C HIS A 180 -8.00 10.77 2.25
N SER A 181 -7.51 11.11 1.05
CA SER A 181 -8.11 10.72 -0.23
C SER A 181 -7.10 10.03 -1.12
N THR A 182 -7.58 9.04 -1.85
CA THR A 182 -6.84 8.30 -2.89
C THR A 182 -7.67 8.20 -4.18
N ASP A 183 -8.65 9.09 -4.37
CA ASP A 183 -9.46 9.09 -5.58
C ASP A 183 -8.58 9.29 -6.83
N PRO A 184 -8.83 8.53 -7.91
CA PRO A 184 -9.95 7.61 -8.14
C PRO A 184 -9.76 6.19 -7.55
N PHE A 185 -8.66 5.91 -6.82
CA PHE A 185 -8.33 4.58 -6.29
C PHE A 185 -8.93 4.35 -4.88
N ALA A 186 -10.25 4.44 -4.76
CA ALA A 186 -10.95 4.47 -3.47
C ALA A 186 -10.71 3.22 -2.58
N GLN A 187 -10.48 2.05 -3.21
CA GLN A 187 -10.25 0.79 -2.48
C GLN A 187 -8.88 0.72 -1.82
N PHE A 188 -7.90 1.48 -2.31
CA PHE A 188 -6.52 1.41 -1.85
C PHE A 188 -6.39 1.55 -0.33
N LYS A 189 -7.05 2.54 0.29
CA LYS A 189 -6.95 2.79 1.74
C LYS A 189 -7.38 1.61 2.60
N VAL A 190 -8.48 0.98 2.23
CA VAL A 190 -9.00 -0.17 2.96
C VAL A 190 -8.10 -1.39 2.76
N LYS A 191 -7.74 -1.67 1.52
CA LYS A 191 -6.92 -2.85 1.17
C LYS A 191 -5.52 -2.76 1.76
N ILE A 192 -4.84 -1.60 1.67
CA ILE A 192 -3.49 -1.44 2.23
C ILE A 192 -3.50 -1.57 3.76
N TRP A 193 -4.54 -1.05 4.42
CA TRP A 193 -4.72 -1.21 5.85
C TRP A 193 -4.90 -2.68 6.25
N GLU A 194 -5.88 -3.37 5.66
CA GLU A 194 -6.18 -4.77 5.95
C GLU A 194 -4.97 -5.67 5.67
N TYR A 195 -4.31 -5.43 4.55
CA TYR A 195 -3.12 -6.17 4.16
C TYR A 195 -1.96 -5.97 5.13
N SER A 196 -1.61 -4.73 5.45
CA SER A 196 -0.49 -4.42 6.33
C SER A 196 -0.69 -5.00 7.73
N LEU A 197 -1.92 -4.89 8.26
CA LEU A 197 -2.27 -5.47 9.56
C LEU A 197 -2.18 -7.00 9.54
N ALA A 198 -2.75 -7.63 8.50
CA ALA A 198 -2.71 -9.09 8.36
C ALA A 198 -1.29 -9.61 8.25
N THR A 199 -0.44 -8.94 7.46
CA THR A 199 0.97 -9.30 7.29
C THR A 199 1.77 -9.13 8.58
N ALA A 200 1.52 -8.06 9.33
CA ALA A 200 2.19 -7.82 10.60
C ALA A 200 1.81 -8.89 11.65
N ILE A 201 0.53 -9.26 11.75
CA ILE A 201 0.07 -10.33 12.63
C ILE A 201 0.73 -11.68 12.22
N ALA A 202 0.70 -12.01 10.93
CA ALA A 202 1.31 -13.24 10.42
C ALA A 202 2.81 -13.27 10.69
N ALA A 203 3.54 -12.20 10.45
CA ALA A 203 4.98 -12.10 10.69
C ALA A 203 5.31 -12.27 12.18
N ARG A 204 4.53 -11.66 13.09
CA ARG A 204 4.71 -11.82 14.53
C ARG A 204 4.58 -13.29 14.95
N GLU A 205 3.54 -13.97 14.48
CA GLU A 205 3.28 -15.36 14.87
C GLU A 205 4.31 -16.33 14.29
N ILE A 206 4.76 -16.11 13.04
CA ILE A 206 5.87 -16.89 12.45
C ILE A 206 7.15 -16.67 13.25
N ALA A 207 7.49 -15.42 13.57
CA ALA A 207 8.68 -15.09 14.36
C ALA A 207 8.64 -15.76 15.75
N ASN A 208 7.52 -15.65 16.45
CA ASN A 208 7.33 -16.26 17.77
C ASN A 208 7.49 -17.79 17.71
N ALA A 209 6.89 -18.45 16.71
CA ALA A 209 7.02 -19.89 16.51
C ALA A 209 8.47 -20.34 16.22
N GLN A 210 9.30 -19.46 15.68
CA GLN A 210 10.72 -19.70 15.39
C GLN A 210 11.66 -19.19 16.52
N GLY A 211 11.12 -18.68 17.64
CA GLY A 211 11.92 -18.14 18.74
C GLY A 211 12.60 -16.81 18.42
N LEU A 212 12.13 -16.10 17.38
CA LEU A 212 12.61 -14.78 16.98
C LEU A 212 11.80 -13.65 17.65
N ASN A 213 12.26 -12.42 17.50
CA ASN A 213 11.56 -11.27 18.08
C ASN A 213 10.30 -10.92 17.26
N GLY A 214 9.12 -11.33 17.76
CA GLY A 214 7.83 -11.08 17.11
C GLY A 214 7.48 -9.61 16.99
N PHE A 215 7.89 -8.75 17.92
CA PHE A 215 7.64 -7.31 17.82
C PHE A 215 8.42 -6.66 16.68
N VAL A 216 9.68 -7.04 16.48
CA VAL A 216 10.49 -6.56 15.34
C VAL A 216 9.89 -7.03 14.02
N ALA A 217 9.50 -8.31 13.92
CA ALA A 217 8.84 -8.84 12.72
C ALA A 217 7.51 -8.12 12.42
N PHE A 218 6.71 -7.84 13.46
CA PHE A 218 5.46 -7.08 13.36
C PHE A 218 5.70 -5.68 12.79
N CYS A 219 6.65 -4.93 13.36
CA CYS A 219 6.99 -3.58 12.90
C CYS A 219 7.53 -3.59 11.47
N ALA A 220 8.43 -4.51 11.12
CA ALA A 220 8.98 -4.61 9.77
C ALA A 220 7.87 -4.90 8.74
N ALA A 221 7.01 -5.87 9.02
CA ALA A 221 5.89 -6.22 8.15
C ALA A 221 4.83 -5.10 8.04
N MET A 222 4.62 -4.31 9.09
CA MET A 222 3.73 -3.15 9.04
C MET A 222 4.33 -2.03 8.19
N PHE A 223 5.58 -1.66 8.45
CA PHE A 223 6.20 -0.48 7.85
C PHE A 223 6.78 -0.69 6.45
N GLN A 224 6.94 -1.94 5.99
CA GLN A 224 7.34 -2.21 4.59
C GLN A 224 6.39 -1.60 3.55
N ASN A 225 5.15 -1.31 3.94
CA ASN A 225 4.12 -0.76 3.05
C ASN A 225 4.02 0.78 3.09
N MET A 226 4.91 1.48 3.80
CA MET A 226 4.88 2.95 3.87
C MET A 226 5.15 3.58 2.50
N GLY A 227 6.04 3.01 1.71
CA GLY A 227 6.34 3.51 0.37
C GLY A 227 5.14 3.49 -0.57
N HIS A 228 4.25 2.49 -0.47
CA HIS A 228 3.01 2.46 -1.26
C HIS A 228 2.17 3.73 -1.04
N MET A 229 2.06 4.17 0.21
CA MET A 229 1.31 5.40 0.56
C MET A 229 2.02 6.67 0.05
N VAL A 230 3.36 6.67 0.06
CA VAL A 230 4.16 7.77 -0.50
C VAL A 230 3.94 7.87 -1.99
N VAL A 231 4.09 6.76 -2.71
CA VAL A 231 4.00 6.74 -4.18
C VAL A 231 2.61 7.18 -4.63
N ILE A 232 1.53 6.58 -4.12
CA ILE A 232 0.17 6.95 -4.53
C ILE A 232 -0.13 8.42 -4.25
N ARG A 233 0.27 8.93 -3.08
CA ARG A 233 0.02 10.33 -2.70
C ARG A 233 0.77 11.30 -3.59
N ASN A 234 2.03 11.02 -3.90
CA ASN A 234 2.83 11.87 -4.78
C ASN A 234 2.39 11.75 -6.23
N TYR A 235 2.05 10.56 -6.70
CA TYR A 235 1.48 10.36 -8.03
C TYR A 235 0.21 11.20 -8.25
N LEU A 236 -0.76 11.11 -7.34
CA LEU A 236 -2.00 11.87 -7.45
C LEU A 236 -1.77 13.39 -7.41
N ARG A 237 -0.82 13.85 -6.60
CA ARG A 237 -0.43 15.27 -6.57
C ARG A 237 0.27 15.71 -7.85
N SER A 238 1.21 14.91 -8.35
CA SER A 238 1.91 15.18 -9.62
C SER A 238 0.92 15.21 -10.78
N TYR A 239 0.04 14.21 -10.87
CA TYR A 239 -0.99 14.14 -11.88
C TYR A 239 -1.91 15.37 -11.87
N ALA A 240 -2.43 15.74 -10.71
CA ALA A 240 -3.31 16.91 -10.59
C ALA A 240 -2.59 18.22 -10.95
N GLN A 241 -1.32 18.38 -10.55
CA GLN A 241 -0.52 19.57 -10.85
C GLN A 241 -0.20 19.68 -12.33
N VAL A 242 0.32 18.60 -12.93
CA VAL A 242 0.69 18.57 -14.36
C VAL A 242 -0.55 18.76 -15.23
N LYS A 243 -1.63 18.00 -15.01
CA LYS A 243 -2.88 18.14 -15.74
C LYS A 243 -3.40 19.58 -15.69
N ARG A 244 -3.38 20.22 -14.51
CA ARG A 244 -3.78 21.62 -14.36
C ARG A 244 -2.90 22.57 -15.17
N THR A 245 -1.60 22.37 -15.17
CA THR A 245 -0.65 23.21 -15.91
C THR A 245 -0.89 23.08 -17.42
N GLU A 246 -1.03 21.86 -17.92
CA GLU A 246 -1.29 21.61 -19.35
C GLU A 246 -2.65 22.15 -19.80
N LEU A 247 -3.69 22.02 -18.97
CA LEU A 247 -5.00 22.62 -19.25
C LEU A 247 -4.94 24.15 -19.35
N LEU A 248 -4.18 24.81 -18.49
CA LEU A 248 -3.99 26.27 -18.57
C LEU A 248 -3.25 26.65 -19.86
N ARG A 249 -2.18 25.93 -20.21
CA ARG A 249 -1.44 26.18 -21.48
C ARG A 249 -2.32 26.01 -22.72
N ALA A 250 -3.11 24.90 -22.77
CA ALA A 250 -4.02 24.65 -23.89
C ALA A 250 -5.09 25.73 -24.02
N ARG A 251 -5.67 26.20 -22.92
CA ARG A 251 -6.67 27.28 -22.91
C ARG A 251 -6.08 28.63 -23.35
N ASP A 252 -4.88 28.97 -22.87
CA ASP A 252 -4.18 30.18 -23.25
C ASP A 252 -3.84 30.18 -24.76
N ALA A 253 -3.48 29.01 -25.29
CA ALA A 253 -3.25 28.79 -26.72
C ALA A 253 -4.56 28.69 -27.53
N ARG A 254 -5.73 28.66 -26.90
CA ARG A 254 -7.06 28.44 -27.52
C ARG A 254 -7.15 27.12 -28.29
N ASP A 255 -6.40 26.11 -27.84
CA ASP A 255 -6.44 24.74 -28.36
C ASP A 255 -7.58 23.97 -27.68
N ASN A 256 -8.76 24.04 -28.30
CA ASN A 256 -9.93 23.35 -27.72
C ASN A 256 -9.83 21.84 -27.82
N GLU A 257 -9.18 21.30 -28.88
CA GLU A 257 -9.03 19.83 -29.05
C GLU A 257 -8.15 19.24 -27.97
N LEU A 258 -7.03 19.92 -27.67
CA LEU A 258 -6.16 19.52 -26.57
C LEU A 258 -6.83 19.69 -25.20
N THR A 259 -7.60 20.76 -25.02
CA THR A 259 -8.36 21.00 -23.77
C THR A 259 -9.35 19.88 -23.52
N ASP A 260 -10.16 19.51 -24.53
CA ASP A 260 -11.15 18.43 -24.43
C ASP A 260 -10.46 17.08 -24.17
N ALA A 261 -9.34 16.80 -24.83
CA ALA A 261 -8.56 15.58 -24.61
C ALA A 261 -8.01 15.50 -23.19
N LEU A 262 -7.40 16.58 -22.68
CA LEU A 262 -6.88 16.62 -21.31
C LEU A 262 -7.99 16.51 -20.26
N GLU A 263 -9.16 17.11 -20.48
CA GLU A 263 -10.30 16.98 -19.57
C GLU A 263 -10.81 15.54 -19.48
N ALA A 264 -10.79 14.82 -20.60
CA ALA A 264 -11.23 13.42 -20.68
C ALA A 264 -10.27 12.40 -20.05
N LEU A 265 -9.00 12.78 -19.78
CA LEU A 265 -8.00 11.88 -19.18
C LEU A 265 -8.19 11.78 -17.66
N ASP A 266 -8.16 10.58 -17.15
CA ASP A 266 -8.11 10.27 -15.71
C ASP A 266 -6.73 9.71 -15.30
N ALA A 267 -6.47 9.67 -13.99
CA ALA A 267 -5.27 9.07 -13.44
C ALA A 267 -5.18 7.58 -13.84
N ASP A 268 -4.05 7.20 -14.41
CA ASP A 268 -3.86 5.85 -14.98
C ASP A 268 -3.41 4.86 -13.91
N ALA A 269 -4.19 3.78 -13.75
CA ALA A 269 -3.91 2.73 -12.79
C ALA A 269 -2.68 1.90 -13.15
N GLY A 270 -2.41 1.68 -14.44
CA GLY A 270 -1.24 0.93 -14.90
C GLY A 270 0.06 1.68 -14.61
N PHE A 271 0.07 2.99 -14.88
CA PHE A 271 1.20 3.84 -14.53
C PHE A 271 1.45 3.88 -13.01
N LEU A 272 0.40 4.01 -12.21
CA LEU A 272 0.52 3.95 -10.75
C LEU A 272 1.04 2.60 -10.27
N SER A 273 0.53 1.49 -10.83
CA SER A 273 0.95 0.14 -10.47
C SER A 273 2.46 -0.06 -10.71
N SER A 274 2.95 0.32 -11.89
CA SER A 274 4.38 0.25 -12.20
C SER A 274 5.23 1.16 -11.31
N SER A 275 4.73 2.36 -10.99
CA SER A 275 5.44 3.26 -10.06
C SER A 275 5.51 2.72 -8.64
N ILE A 276 4.47 2.04 -8.15
CA ILE A 276 4.50 1.38 -6.83
C ILE A 276 5.50 0.23 -6.85
N GLU A 277 5.49 -0.62 -7.87
CA GLU A 277 6.42 -1.75 -8.00
C GLU A 277 7.88 -1.28 -8.01
N GLU A 278 8.16 -0.18 -8.70
CA GLU A 278 9.52 0.36 -8.84
C GLU A 278 10.03 1.05 -7.56
N PHE A 279 9.19 1.85 -6.88
CA PHE A 279 9.69 2.77 -5.86
C PHE A 279 9.28 2.41 -4.43
N ALA A 280 8.19 1.66 -4.20
CA ALA A 280 7.62 1.56 -2.87
C ALA A 280 8.53 0.88 -1.85
N ALA A 281 9.19 -0.20 -2.23
CA ALA A 281 10.07 -0.93 -1.32
C ALA A 281 11.29 -0.09 -0.91
N ILE A 282 11.95 0.57 -1.89
CA ILE A 282 13.11 1.44 -1.69
C ILE A 282 12.74 2.60 -0.75
N ILE A 283 11.62 3.29 -1.03
CA ILE A 283 11.15 4.40 -0.20
C ILE A 283 10.83 3.95 1.22
N SER A 284 10.26 2.76 1.41
CA SER A 284 10.00 2.22 2.75
C SER A 284 11.30 2.00 3.52
N ALA A 285 12.32 1.44 2.88
CA ALA A 285 13.64 1.22 3.47
C ALA A 285 14.31 2.54 3.86
N ASP A 286 14.35 3.52 2.95
CA ASP A 286 14.93 4.84 3.18
C ASP A 286 14.23 5.59 4.33
N LEU A 287 12.90 5.55 4.40
CA LEU A 287 12.14 6.17 5.49
C LEU A 287 12.52 5.59 6.85
N ILE A 288 12.62 4.27 6.94
CA ILE A 288 12.95 3.59 8.19
C ILE A 288 14.42 3.77 8.56
N ALA A 289 15.33 3.81 7.58
CA ALA A 289 16.75 4.08 7.82
C ALA A 289 16.97 5.45 8.53
N ARG A 290 16.17 6.46 8.20
CA ARG A 290 16.22 7.78 8.84
C ARG A 290 15.84 7.77 10.33
N TRP A 291 15.09 6.78 10.79
CA TRP A 291 14.74 6.65 12.21
C TRP A 291 15.94 6.29 13.09
N GLN A 292 17.03 5.79 12.50
CA GLN A 292 18.29 5.44 13.19
C GLN A 292 18.06 4.61 14.46
N LEU A 293 17.16 3.61 14.35
CA LEU A 293 16.81 2.74 15.47
C LEU A 293 18.03 1.94 15.95
N LYS A 294 18.23 1.90 17.27
CA LYS A 294 19.44 1.26 17.86
C LYS A 294 19.22 -0.18 18.26
N ARG A 295 17.97 -0.55 18.57
CA ARG A 295 17.61 -1.88 19.11
C ARG A 295 16.88 -2.75 18.10
N MET A 296 16.41 -2.17 17.02
CA MET A 296 15.62 -2.85 16.00
C MET A 296 16.31 -2.77 14.63
N PRO A 297 16.66 -3.90 14.01
CA PRO A 297 17.31 -3.90 12.69
C PRO A 297 16.30 -3.68 11.54
N LEU A 298 15.30 -2.78 11.73
CA LEU A 298 14.24 -2.57 10.73
C LEU A 298 14.79 -2.08 9.39
N ALA A 299 15.75 -1.17 9.41
CA ALA A 299 16.39 -0.67 8.19
C ALA A 299 17.01 -1.83 7.40
N ALA A 300 17.85 -2.65 8.05
CA ALA A 300 18.50 -3.79 7.39
C ALA A 300 17.49 -4.84 6.86
N ILE A 301 16.36 -5.03 7.56
CA ILE A 301 15.28 -5.93 7.09
C ILE A 301 14.64 -5.35 5.82
N LEU A 302 14.31 -4.05 5.81
CA LEU A 302 13.64 -3.43 4.68
C LEU A 302 14.58 -3.22 3.50
N ASP A 303 15.88 -2.95 3.72
CA ASP A 303 16.90 -2.94 2.67
C ASP A 303 16.97 -4.30 1.96
N GLN A 304 17.01 -5.41 2.71
CA GLN A 304 16.99 -6.75 2.13
C GLN A 304 15.69 -7.07 1.37
N ILE A 305 14.56 -6.46 1.74
CA ILE A 305 13.30 -6.59 1.01
C ILE A 305 13.37 -5.75 -0.28
N ALA A 306 13.86 -4.52 -0.21
CA ALA A 306 14.00 -3.63 -1.35
C ALA A 306 14.97 -4.16 -2.42
N ASP A 307 16.08 -4.79 -1.97
CA ASP A 307 17.06 -5.44 -2.85
C ASP A 307 16.62 -6.82 -3.37
N ASP A 308 15.41 -7.23 -3.04
CA ASP A 308 14.88 -8.58 -3.30
C ASP A 308 15.86 -9.71 -2.94
N THR A 309 16.57 -9.55 -1.82
CA THR A 309 17.56 -10.51 -1.35
C THR A 309 16.95 -11.92 -1.28
N PRO A 310 17.59 -12.95 -1.88
CA PRO A 310 17.07 -14.32 -1.88
C PRO A 310 16.84 -14.88 -0.46
N LEU A 311 15.81 -15.73 -0.29
CA LEU A 311 15.49 -16.35 1.01
C LEU A 311 16.64 -17.11 1.65
N SER A 312 17.55 -17.66 0.83
CA SER A 312 18.74 -18.40 1.30
C SER A 312 19.81 -17.51 1.94
N SER A 313 19.85 -16.22 1.58
CA SER A 313 20.90 -15.28 1.99
C SER A 313 20.38 -14.13 2.87
N CYS A 314 19.07 -13.95 3.00
CA CYS A 314 18.49 -12.93 3.85
C CYS A 314 18.52 -13.33 5.34
N SER A 315 18.38 -12.33 6.23
CA SER A 315 18.28 -12.57 7.67
C SER A 315 17.01 -13.37 8.02
N ASP A 316 17.01 -14.06 9.16
CA ASP A 316 15.86 -14.85 9.60
C ASP A 316 14.60 -13.98 9.75
N LEU A 317 14.73 -12.77 10.28
CA LEU A 317 13.60 -11.82 10.38
C LEU A 317 13.10 -11.36 9.01
N THR A 318 14.00 -11.10 8.06
CA THR A 318 13.61 -10.78 6.68
C THR A 318 12.86 -11.95 6.03
N ARG A 319 13.35 -13.18 6.24
CA ARG A 319 12.69 -14.38 5.74
C ARG A 319 11.28 -14.52 6.29
N VAL A 320 11.10 -14.31 7.58
CA VAL A 320 9.77 -14.30 8.24
C VAL A 320 8.84 -13.26 7.61
N VAL A 321 9.33 -12.03 7.38
CA VAL A 321 8.52 -10.97 6.77
C VAL A 321 8.15 -11.33 5.33
N LYS A 322 9.08 -11.83 4.51
CA LYS A 322 8.81 -12.30 3.14
C LYS A 322 7.79 -13.45 3.13
N GLN A 323 7.90 -14.41 4.04
CA GLN A 323 6.94 -15.52 4.17
C GLN A 323 5.54 -15.04 4.55
N ALA A 324 5.43 -14.14 5.53
CA ALA A 324 4.16 -13.55 5.94
C ALA A 324 3.53 -12.75 4.81
N ASN A 325 4.35 -11.97 4.08
CA ASN A 325 3.95 -11.16 2.93
C ASN A 325 3.32 -12.05 1.84
N THR A 326 4.04 -13.08 1.39
CA THR A 326 3.55 -14.01 0.37
C THR A 326 2.27 -14.72 0.83
N TYR A 327 2.20 -15.17 2.09
CA TYR A 327 1.00 -15.84 2.61
C TYR A 327 -0.23 -14.93 2.53
N VAL A 328 -0.10 -13.69 2.95
CA VAL A 328 -1.22 -12.76 2.97
C VAL A 328 -1.59 -12.30 1.56
N GLN A 329 -0.61 -12.02 0.68
CA GLN A 329 -0.87 -11.71 -0.73
C GLN A 329 -1.66 -12.82 -1.41
N VAL A 330 -1.21 -14.06 -1.29
CA VAL A 330 -1.91 -15.22 -1.84
C VAL A 330 -3.33 -15.33 -1.28
N LYS A 331 -3.52 -15.16 0.03
CA LYS A 331 -4.84 -15.21 0.66
C LYS A 331 -5.79 -14.15 0.11
N PHE A 332 -5.31 -12.93 -0.08
CA PHE A 332 -6.10 -11.83 -0.66
C PHE A 332 -6.44 -12.10 -2.14
N LEU A 333 -5.46 -12.52 -2.94
CA LEU A 333 -5.65 -12.77 -4.37
C LEU A 333 -6.58 -13.95 -4.64
N VAL A 334 -6.49 -15.02 -3.87
CA VAL A 334 -7.41 -16.18 -3.96
C VAL A 334 -8.82 -15.77 -3.54
N HIS A 335 -8.98 -14.98 -2.47
CA HIS A 335 -10.28 -14.48 -2.04
C HIS A 335 -10.97 -13.62 -3.11
N GLU A 336 -10.19 -12.80 -3.82
CA GLU A 336 -10.65 -11.93 -4.93
C GLU A 336 -10.70 -12.65 -6.29
N GLN A 337 -10.47 -13.98 -6.31
CA GLN A 337 -10.45 -14.81 -7.53
C GLN A 337 -9.45 -14.33 -8.60
N ARG A 338 -8.34 -13.76 -8.17
CA ARG A 338 -7.25 -13.27 -9.03
C ARG A 338 -6.09 -14.24 -9.18
N LEU A 339 -6.03 -15.26 -8.36
CA LEU A 339 -5.00 -16.30 -8.34
C LEU A 339 -5.69 -17.66 -8.18
N ASP A 340 -5.31 -18.63 -9.00
CA ASP A 340 -5.82 -19.98 -8.86
C ASP A 340 -5.10 -20.77 -7.75
N VAL A 341 -5.67 -21.95 -7.38
CA VAL A 341 -5.16 -22.75 -6.25
C VAL A 341 -3.79 -23.37 -6.55
N GLU A 342 -3.50 -23.70 -7.79
CA GLU A 342 -2.23 -24.29 -8.21
C GLU A 342 -1.09 -23.26 -8.10
N GLU A 343 -1.31 -22.08 -8.67
CA GLU A 343 -0.39 -20.95 -8.61
C GLU A 343 -0.17 -20.47 -7.16
N ALA A 344 -1.26 -20.42 -6.37
CA ALA A 344 -1.21 -20.10 -4.94
C ALA A 344 -0.32 -21.07 -4.17
N ASN A 345 -0.48 -22.38 -4.40
CA ASN A 345 0.34 -23.39 -3.74
C ASN A 345 1.81 -23.32 -4.18
N LYS A 346 2.07 -23.06 -5.44
CA LYS A 346 3.42 -22.86 -5.97
C LYS A 346 4.10 -21.67 -5.28
N ALA A 347 3.45 -20.49 -5.27
CA ALA A 347 3.99 -19.29 -4.64
C ALA A 347 4.30 -19.48 -3.15
N LEU A 348 3.41 -20.17 -2.42
CA LEU A 348 3.62 -20.48 -1.00
C LEU A 348 4.79 -21.45 -0.78
N ASN A 349 4.96 -22.45 -1.64
CA ASN A 349 6.09 -23.38 -1.56
C ASN A 349 7.42 -22.69 -1.86
N ASP A 350 7.45 -21.87 -2.91
CA ASP A 350 8.64 -21.10 -3.34
C ASP A 350 9.09 -20.11 -2.24
N ALA A 351 8.15 -19.55 -1.50
CA ALA A 351 8.41 -18.71 -0.33
C ALA A 351 8.77 -19.49 0.96
N GLY A 352 8.78 -20.83 0.92
CA GLY A 352 9.05 -21.64 2.11
C GLY A 352 7.93 -21.63 3.15
N VAL A 353 6.70 -21.31 2.75
CA VAL A 353 5.51 -21.35 3.63
C VAL A 353 4.95 -22.79 3.61
N HIS A 354 5.52 -23.65 4.47
CA HIS A 354 5.17 -25.08 4.53
C HIS A 354 3.83 -25.34 5.23
N ASN A 355 3.31 -26.56 5.10
CA ASN A 355 1.97 -26.94 5.55
C ASN A 355 1.70 -26.65 7.04
N GLU A 356 2.67 -26.89 7.92
CA GLU A 356 2.52 -26.58 9.35
C GLU A 356 2.33 -25.07 9.60
N MET A 357 3.13 -24.25 8.92
CA MET A 357 2.99 -22.79 8.98
C MET A 357 1.65 -22.33 8.43
N ARG A 358 1.21 -22.88 7.28
CA ARG A 358 -0.11 -22.58 6.70
C ARG A 358 -1.24 -22.92 7.67
N LYS A 359 -1.15 -24.10 8.31
CA LYS A 359 -2.14 -24.54 9.31
C LYS A 359 -2.18 -23.58 10.51
N MET A 360 -1.02 -23.20 11.04
CA MET A 360 -0.91 -22.22 12.12
C MET A 360 -1.56 -20.87 11.73
N LEU A 361 -1.17 -20.32 10.57
CA LEU A 361 -1.67 -19.01 10.09
C LEU A 361 -3.16 -19.05 9.75
N SER A 362 -3.70 -20.20 9.33
CA SER A 362 -5.13 -20.32 9.01
C SER A 362 -6.04 -20.26 10.24
N GLN A 363 -5.52 -20.51 11.43
CA GLN A 363 -6.24 -20.46 12.70
C GLN A 363 -6.31 -19.04 13.29
N LEU A 364 -5.53 -18.08 12.71
CA LEU A 364 -5.46 -16.72 13.22
C LEU A 364 -6.54 -15.83 12.62
N ASP A 365 -7.11 -14.95 13.44
CA ASP A 365 -7.89 -13.81 12.95
C ASP A 365 -6.94 -12.69 12.52
N LEU A 366 -6.58 -12.67 11.24
CA LEU A 366 -5.68 -11.68 10.68
C LEU A 366 -6.31 -10.27 10.51
N LYS A 367 -7.59 -10.12 10.85
CA LYS A 367 -8.30 -8.84 10.75
C LYS A 367 -8.38 -8.08 12.07
N LYS A 368 -8.04 -8.72 13.16
CA LYS A 368 -8.16 -8.14 14.51
C LYS A 368 -6.88 -8.32 15.31
N LEU A 369 -6.47 -7.24 15.96
CA LEU A 369 -5.49 -7.35 17.04
C LEU A 369 -6.19 -7.99 18.23
N SER A 370 -5.77 -9.18 18.62
CA SER A 370 -6.17 -9.78 19.88
C SER A 370 -5.30 -9.18 20.98
N PHE A 371 -5.92 -8.50 21.93
CA PHE A 371 -5.35 -8.11 23.22
C PHE A 371 -5.96 -9.09 24.23
N GLU A 372 -5.25 -10.09 24.62
CA GLU A 372 -5.60 -10.94 25.75
C GLU A 372 -5.23 -10.30 27.08
#